data_adbb1120976054319f0c388f01bf9540
#
_entry.id   adbb1120976054319f0c388f01bf9540
#
_cell.length_a   1.000
_cell.length_b   1.000
_cell.length_c   1.000
_cell.angle_alpha   90.00
_cell.angle_beta   90.00
_cell.angle_gamma   90.00
#
_symmetry.space_group_name_H-M   'P 1'
#
loop_
_entity.id
_entity.type
_entity.pdbx_description
1 polymer ?
#
loop_
_entity_poly.entity_id
_entity_poly.type
_entity_poly.pdbx_seq_one_letter_code
_entity_poly.pdbx_strand_id
1 'polypeptide(L)'
;MQLELQNIVPVPLRDKLLQRNSDIWNKHLQFGDKDFIKIKAPSGTGKTTFVHIIYKLRKDFEGSVFWNKKNLTATNADDLAVLRQQKLSIVFQDLRLFPNLTARENIELNRVLHQPFYESKVIDEMAEQLGVASILNQKASLCSYGEQQRIAIIRSLMQPFNWLIMDEPFSHLDKNNIDKAAALIEAECKKRNAGFILTDLEDDDHFNYTKFLNL
;
A
#
# COMPACT_ATOMS: atom_id res chain seq x y z
N MET A 1 -7.70 9.84 9.37
CA MET A 1 -8.19 10.18 7.99
C MET A 1 -9.15 9.09 7.52
N GLN A 2 -10.34 9.44 7.02
CA GLN A 2 -11.37 8.49 6.60
C GLN A 2 -11.31 8.22 5.09
N LEU A 3 -11.52 6.97 4.67
CA LEU A 3 -11.77 6.58 3.28
C LEU A 3 -13.26 6.25 3.12
N GLU A 4 -13.90 6.82 2.11
CA GLU A 4 -15.28 6.48 1.74
C GLU A 4 -15.35 6.12 0.26
N LEU A 5 -16.07 5.05 -0.03
CA LEU A 5 -16.32 4.53 -1.37
C LEU A 5 -17.82 4.56 -1.63
N GLN A 6 -18.23 5.17 -2.73
CA GLN A 6 -19.65 5.25 -3.12
C GLN A 6 -19.83 4.60 -4.47
N ASN A 7 -20.37 3.39 -4.49
CA ASN A 7 -20.79 2.65 -5.69
C ASN A 7 -19.71 2.58 -6.77
N ILE A 8 -18.45 2.37 -6.39
CA ILE A 8 -17.35 2.28 -7.35
C ILE A 8 -17.46 1.01 -8.20
N VAL A 9 -17.40 1.18 -9.54
CA VAL A 9 -17.42 0.09 -10.51
C VAL A 9 -16.38 0.39 -11.60
N PRO A 10 -15.30 -0.38 -11.72
CA PRO A 10 -14.35 -0.20 -12.82
C PRO A 10 -15.01 -0.54 -14.16
N VAL A 11 -14.98 0.40 -15.09
CA VAL A 11 -15.64 0.26 -16.40
C VAL A 11 -15.20 -1.00 -17.15
N PRO A 12 -13.89 -1.35 -17.22
CA PRO A 12 -13.45 -2.56 -17.93
C PRO A 12 -13.86 -3.89 -17.29
N LEU A 13 -14.29 -3.86 -16.03
CA LEU A 13 -14.68 -5.07 -15.30
C LEU A 13 -16.20 -5.19 -15.11
N ARG A 14 -16.98 -4.22 -15.57
CA ARG A 14 -18.44 -4.11 -15.32
C ARG A 14 -19.16 -5.44 -15.61
N ASP A 15 -19.02 -5.98 -16.80
CA ASP A 15 -19.77 -7.19 -17.21
C ASP A 15 -19.38 -8.43 -16.40
N LYS A 16 -18.11 -8.53 -15.99
CA LYS A 16 -17.62 -9.61 -15.13
C LYS A 16 -18.14 -9.47 -13.70
N LEU A 17 -18.30 -8.25 -13.22
CA LEU A 17 -18.75 -7.94 -11.87
C LEU A 17 -20.25 -8.17 -11.69
N LEU A 18 -21.07 -8.06 -12.74
CA LEU A 18 -22.51 -8.38 -12.70
C LEU A 18 -22.78 -9.84 -12.33
N GLN A 19 -21.78 -10.73 -12.52
CA GLN A 19 -21.89 -12.17 -12.26
C GLN A 19 -21.24 -12.59 -10.92
N ARG A 20 -20.68 -11.67 -10.17
CA ARG A 20 -19.92 -11.96 -8.93
C ARG A 20 -20.45 -11.14 -7.75
N ASN A 21 -20.52 -11.80 -6.60
CA ASN A 21 -20.72 -11.07 -5.35
C ASN A 21 -19.40 -10.44 -4.93
N SER A 22 -19.44 -9.15 -4.61
CA SER A 22 -18.32 -8.40 -4.06
C SER A 22 -18.79 -7.59 -2.87
N ASP A 23 -17.95 -7.51 -1.84
CA ASP A 23 -18.19 -6.65 -0.69
C ASP A 23 -17.81 -5.19 -0.96
N ILE A 24 -17.13 -4.92 -2.09
CA ILE A 24 -16.57 -3.60 -2.42
C ILE A 24 -17.25 -2.98 -3.64
N TRP A 25 -17.35 -3.74 -4.75
CA TRP A 25 -17.86 -3.18 -5.98
C TRP A 25 -19.36 -2.87 -5.87
N ASN A 26 -19.74 -1.67 -6.32
CA ASN A 26 -21.10 -1.15 -6.26
C ASN A 26 -21.69 -1.13 -4.84
N LYS A 27 -20.85 -0.86 -3.84
CA LYS A 27 -21.25 -0.73 -2.44
C LYS A 27 -20.90 0.67 -1.90
N HIS A 28 -21.60 1.05 -0.83
CA HIS A 28 -21.24 2.21 -0.02
C HIS A 28 -20.48 1.74 1.20
N LEU A 29 -19.19 2.09 1.30
CA LEU A 29 -18.29 1.66 2.37
C LEU A 29 -17.61 2.86 3.01
N GLN A 30 -17.41 2.78 4.32
CA GLN A 30 -16.63 3.76 5.08
C GLN A 30 -15.62 3.05 5.95
N PHE A 31 -14.40 3.58 5.94
CA PHE A 31 -13.27 3.07 6.70
C PHE A 31 -12.67 4.18 7.56
N GLY A 32 -12.48 3.88 8.84
CA GLY A 32 -11.89 4.77 9.82
C GLY A 32 -10.37 4.81 9.76
N ASP A 33 -9.77 5.76 10.45
CA ASP A 33 -8.33 6.02 10.46
C ASP A 33 -7.47 4.97 11.20
N LYS A 34 -8.09 3.97 11.79
CA LYS A 34 -7.39 2.88 12.49
C LYS A 34 -7.82 1.50 11.97
N ASP A 35 -8.61 1.48 10.89
CA ASP A 35 -9.04 0.22 10.33
C ASP A 35 -7.87 -0.53 9.70
N PHE A 36 -7.73 -1.80 10.04
CA PHE A 36 -6.87 -2.76 9.38
C PHE A 36 -7.75 -3.64 8.50
N ILE A 37 -7.62 -3.47 7.18
CA ILE A 37 -8.53 -4.03 6.20
C ILE A 37 -7.80 -5.06 5.35
N LYS A 38 -8.30 -6.30 5.37
CA LYS A 38 -7.90 -7.34 4.43
C LYS A 38 -8.88 -7.36 3.26
N ILE A 39 -8.37 -7.30 2.05
CA ILE A 39 -9.14 -7.48 0.83
C ILE A 39 -8.63 -8.73 0.13
N LYS A 40 -9.43 -9.78 0.17
CA LYS A 40 -9.14 -11.03 -0.49
C LYS A 40 -9.78 -11.09 -1.87
N ALA A 41 -9.01 -11.54 -2.84
CA ALA A 41 -9.55 -11.76 -4.17
C ALA A 41 -8.67 -12.65 -5.02
N PRO A 42 -9.24 -13.58 -5.80
CA PRO A 42 -8.50 -14.36 -6.79
C PRO A 42 -7.79 -13.47 -7.80
N SER A 43 -6.83 -14.03 -8.53
CA SER A 43 -6.15 -13.31 -9.61
C SER A 43 -7.17 -12.84 -10.67
N GLY A 44 -6.98 -11.63 -11.19
CA GLY A 44 -7.83 -11.06 -12.24
C GLY A 44 -9.20 -10.54 -11.78
N THR A 45 -9.48 -10.45 -10.48
CA THR A 45 -10.76 -9.94 -9.95
C THR A 45 -10.76 -8.45 -9.68
N GLY A 46 -9.60 -7.78 -9.79
CA GLY A 46 -9.54 -6.32 -9.70
C GLY A 46 -8.81 -5.77 -8.48
N LYS A 47 -7.99 -6.56 -7.74
CA LYS A 47 -7.18 -6.07 -6.59
C LYS A 47 -6.37 -4.83 -6.95
N THR A 48 -5.46 -4.97 -7.90
CA THR A 48 -4.63 -3.85 -8.39
C THR A 48 -5.48 -2.72 -8.97
N THR A 49 -6.61 -3.04 -9.61
CA THR A 49 -7.56 -2.03 -10.08
C THR A 49 -8.14 -1.23 -8.92
N PHE A 50 -8.55 -1.89 -7.84
CA PHE A 50 -9.03 -1.24 -6.62
C PHE A 50 -7.97 -0.32 -6.02
N VAL A 51 -6.76 -0.84 -5.81
CA VAL A 51 -5.62 -0.06 -5.30
C VAL A 51 -5.35 1.17 -6.19
N HIS A 52 -5.35 1.00 -7.50
CA HIS A 52 -5.14 2.09 -8.45
C HIS A 52 -6.27 3.12 -8.43
N ILE A 53 -7.53 2.72 -8.21
CA ILE A 53 -8.66 3.65 -8.08
C ILE A 53 -8.52 4.50 -6.82
N ILE A 54 -8.33 3.88 -5.65
CA ILE A 54 -8.25 4.62 -4.37
C ILE A 54 -7.01 5.50 -4.27
N TYR A 55 -5.94 5.17 -5.03
CA TYR A 55 -4.72 5.98 -5.15
C TYR A 55 -4.77 6.97 -6.33
N LYS A 56 -5.89 7.03 -7.10
CA LYS A 56 -6.11 7.88 -8.29
C LYS A 56 -5.07 7.66 -9.41
N LEU A 57 -4.58 6.46 -9.60
CA LEU A 57 -3.82 6.07 -10.80
C LEU A 57 -4.76 5.66 -11.94
N ARG A 58 -5.98 5.27 -11.62
CA ARG A 58 -7.00 4.86 -12.57
C ARG A 58 -8.21 5.80 -12.50
N LYS A 59 -8.78 6.15 -13.66
CA LYS A 59 -9.89 7.10 -13.78
C LYS A 59 -11.12 6.50 -14.47
N ASP A 60 -10.99 5.33 -15.09
CA ASP A 60 -12.02 4.61 -15.83
C ASP A 60 -12.91 3.77 -14.91
N PHE A 61 -13.59 4.44 -13.99
CA PHE A 61 -14.54 3.86 -13.05
C PHE A 61 -15.76 4.78 -12.85
N GLU A 62 -16.88 4.21 -12.47
CA GLU A 62 -18.08 4.90 -12.00
C GLU A 62 -18.10 4.96 -10.49
N GLY A 63 -18.94 5.83 -9.93
CA GLY A 63 -19.02 6.08 -8.51
C GLY A 63 -18.02 7.14 -8.04
N SER A 64 -17.75 7.17 -6.74
CA SER A 64 -16.91 8.19 -6.13
C SER A 64 -16.04 7.62 -5.01
N VAL A 65 -14.83 8.18 -4.89
CA VAL A 65 -13.89 7.90 -3.79
C VAL A 65 -13.62 9.21 -3.05
N PHE A 66 -13.69 9.16 -1.71
CA PHE A 66 -13.43 10.32 -0.87
C PHE A 66 -12.34 9.99 0.15
N TRP A 67 -11.37 10.88 0.25
CA TRP A 67 -10.44 10.94 1.36
C TRP A 67 -10.75 12.15 2.23
N ASN A 68 -11.14 11.92 3.50
CA ASN A 68 -11.57 12.97 4.42
C ASN A 68 -12.65 13.89 3.81
N LYS A 69 -13.71 13.32 3.23
CA LYS A 69 -14.81 14.02 2.54
C LYS A 69 -14.40 14.78 1.26
N LYS A 70 -13.10 14.79 0.89
CA LYS A 70 -12.63 15.38 -0.35
C LYS A 70 -12.76 14.37 -1.49
N ASN A 71 -13.56 14.70 -2.51
CA ASN A 71 -13.75 13.82 -3.67
C ASN A 71 -12.43 13.70 -4.44
N LEU A 72 -11.93 12.46 -4.55
CA LEU A 72 -10.68 12.16 -5.22
C LEU A 72 -10.74 12.48 -6.71
N THR A 73 -11.91 12.29 -7.35
CA THR A 73 -12.09 12.56 -8.79
C THR A 73 -11.90 14.04 -9.10
N ALA A 74 -12.43 14.93 -8.25
CA ALA A 74 -12.34 16.38 -8.40
C ALA A 74 -11.02 16.99 -7.88
N THR A 75 -10.17 16.20 -7.22
CA THR A 75 -8.89 16.69 -6.68
C THR A 75 -7.94 17.07 -7.82
N ASN A 76 -7.37 18.27 -7.80
CA ASN A 76 -6.36 18.73 -8.77
C ASN A 76 -5.00 18.03 -8.57
N ALA A 77 -4.03 18.29 -9.45
CA ALA A 77 -2.73 17.64 -9.44
C ALA A 77 -1.91 17.98 -8.17
N ASP A 78 -1.91 19.24 -7.75
CA ASP A 78 -1.14 19.71 -6.60
C ASP A 78 -1.67 19.11 -5.30
N ASP A 79 -2.97 19.17 -5.10
CA ASP A 79 -3.64 18.56 -3.94
C ASP A 79 -3.44 17.03 -3.90
N LEU A 80 -3.45 16.37 -5.07
CA LEU A 80 -3.18 14.95 -5.17
C LEU A 80 -1.72 14.64 -4.81
N ALA A 81 -0.78 15.47 -5.25
CA ALA A 81 0.62 15.34 -4.88
C ALA A 81 0.78 15.44 -3.36
N VAL A 82 0.21 16.47 -2.73
CA VAL A 82 0.23 16.63 -1.26
C VAL A 82 -0.41 15.44 -0.54
N LEU A 83 -1.56 14.94 -1.03
CA LEU A 83 -2.23 13.76 -0.46
C LEU A 83 -1.31 12.53 -0.46
N ARG A 84 -0.64 12.25 -1.60
CA ARG A 84 0.27 11.12 -1.74
C ARG A 84 1.57 11.29 -0.95
N GLN A 85 2.07 12.50 -0.84
CA GLN A 85 3.30 12.79 -0.13
C GLN A 85 3.17 12.71 1.40
N GLN A 86 2.02 13.08 1.93
CA GLN A 86 1.86 13.31 3.36
C GLN A 86 0.84 12.38 4.04
N LYS A 87 -0.07 11.77 3.26
CA LYS A 87 -1.23 11.07 3.83
C LYS A 87 -1.38 9.64 3.36
N LEU A 88 -0.88 9.30 2.17
CA LEU A 88 -0.99 7.96 1.60
C LEU A 88 0.39 7.39 1.31
N SER A 89 0.69 6.24 1.86
CA SER A 89 1.85 5.43 1.44
C SER A 89 1.39 4.17 0.74
N ILE A 90 2.18 3.67 -0.21
CA ILE A 90 1.82 2.52 -1.01
C ILE A 90 3.01 1.62 -1.32
N VAL A 91 2.77 0.30 -1.27
CA VAL A 91 3.60 -0.72 -1.90
C VAL A 91 2.80 -1.30 -3.06
N PHE A 92 3.31 -1.16 -4.27
CA PHE A 92 2.72 -1.73 -5.46
C PHE A 92 3.17 -3.16 -5.66
N GLN A 93 2.37 -3.98 -6.33
CA GLN A 93 2.70 -5.35 -6.68
C GLN A 93 3.99 -5.45 -7.51
N ASP A 94 4.23 -4.48 -8.42
CA ASP A 94 5.45 -4.37 -9.24
C ASP A 94 6.61 -3.63 -8.52
N LEU A 95 6.48 -3.38 -7.21
CA LEU A 95 7.41 -2.72 -6.28
C LEU A 95 7.87 -1.32 -6.69
N ARG A 96 7.97 -1.00 -7.96
CA ARG A 96 8.40 0.29 -8.54
C ARG A 96 9.72 0.79 -7.95
N LEU A 97 10.70 -0.08 -7.80
CA LEU A 97 12.05 0.30 -7.45
C LEU A 97 12.79 0.81 -8.70
N PHE A 98 13.69 1.76 -8.51
CA PHE A 98 14.61 2.22 -9.54
C PHE A 98 15.78 1.22 -9.63
N PRO A 99 15.90 0.44 -10.72
CA PRO A 99 16.81 -0.70 -10.77
C PRO A 99 18.30 -0.29 -10.73
N ASN A 100 18.62 0.91 -11.19
CA ASN A 100 19.97 1.44 -11.22
C ASN A 100 20.43 2.14 -9.93
N LEU A 101 19.49 2.44 -9.03
CA LEU A 101 19.78 2.96 -7.71
C LEU A 101 20.04 1.80 -6.73
N THR A 102 20.85 2.08 -5.72
CA THR A 102 21.06 1.15 -4.58
C THR A 102 19.76 0.99 -3.78
N ALA A 103 19.71 -0.04 -2.94
CA ALA A 103 18.60 -0.25 -2.01
C ALA A 103 18.41 0.99 -1.11
N ARG A 104 19.50 1.52 -0.56
CA ARG A 104 19.47 2.74 0.27
C ARG A 104 18.93 3.94 -0.50
N GLU A 105 19.42 4.20 -1.69
CA GLU A 105 18.95 5.32 -2.52
C GLU A 105 17.47 5.19 -2.85
N ASN A 106 16.96 3.99 -3.16
CA ASN A 106 15.54 3.76 -3.36
C ASN A 106 14.69 4.10 -2.12
N ILE A 107 15.18 3.78 -0.92
CA ILE A 107 14.50 4.09 0.34
C ILE A 107 14.57 5.59 0.62
N GLU A 108 15.71 6.22 0.41
CA GLU A 108 15.94 7.66 0.64
C GLU A 108 15.07 8.56 -0.25
N LEU A 109 14.69 8.12 -1.46
CA LEU A 109 13.89 8.94 -2.37
C LEU A 109 12.64 9.50 -1.70
N ASN A 110 11.86 8.66 -1.01
CA ASN A 110 10.65 9.12 -0.32
C ASN A 110 10.96 10.03 0.87
N ARG A 111 12.15 9.91 1.46
CA ARG A 111 12.56 10.73 2.59
C ARG A 111 13.04 12.12 2.17
N VAL A 112 13.82 12.21 1.09
CA VAL A 112 14.46 13.48 0.67
C VAL A 112 13.59 14.37 -0.20
N LEU A 113 12.58 13.80 -0.87
CA LEU A 113 11.66 14.57 -1.71
C LEU A 113 10.69 15.46 -0.93
N HIS A 114 10.59 15.25 0.38
CA HIS A 114 9.65 15.95 1.26
C HIS A 114 10.31 16.26 2.60
N GLN A 115 9.53 16.85 3.53
CA GLN A 115 9.97 16.89 4.93
C GLN A 115 10.08 15.44 5.46
N PRO A 116 11.27 15.00 5.84
CA PRO A 116 11.48 13.63 6.27
C PRO A 116 10.69 13.37 7.57
N PHE A 117 9.97 12.25 7.59
CA PHE A 117 9.31 11.78 8.82
C PHE A 117 10.33 11.15 9.78
N TYR A 118 11.36 10.52 9.22
CA TYR A 118 12.45 9.89 9.94
C TYR A 118 13.81 10.40 9.51
N GLU A 119 14.78 10.35 10.42
CA GLU A 119 16.20 10.51 10.10
C GLU A 119 16.71 9.30 9.30
N SER A 120 17.79 9.48 8.55
CA SER A 120 18.38 8.43 7.70
C SER A 120 18.81 7.18 8.48
N LYS A 121 19.24 7.33 9.76
CA LYS A 121 19.63 6.20 10.62
C LYS A 121 18.52 5.16 10.81
N VAL A 122 17.24 5.57 10.75
CA VAL A 122 16.10 4.65 10.87
C VAL A 122 16.03 3.66 9.71
N ILE A 123 16.63 3.99 8.56
CA ILE A 123 16.78 3.04 7.44
C ILE A 123 17.61 1.84 7.87
N ASP A 124 18.72 2.07 8.57
CA ASP A 124 19.60 1.00 9.03
C ASP A 124 18.88 0.11 10.05
N GLU A 125 18.15 0.72 10.99
CA GLU A 125 17.35 0.00 12.00
C GLU A 125 16.28 -0.90 11.36
N MET A 126 15.51 -0.37 10.38
CA MET A 126 14.50 -1.14 9.66
C MET A 126 15.13 -2.21 8.76
N ALA A 127 16.28 -1.91 8.14
CA ALA A 127 17.01 -2.85 7.29
C ALA A 127 17.56 -4.04 8.09
N GLU A 128 18.06 -3.80 9.31
CA GLU A 128 18.46 -4.87 10.23
C GLU A 128 17.26 -5.74 10.61
N GLN A 129 16.13 -5.13 10.98
CA GLN A 129 14.91 -5.87 11.34
C GLN A 129 14.42 -6.77 10.21
N LEU A 130 14.49 -6.28 8.96
CA LEU A 130 14.06 -7.04 7.79
C LEU A 130 15.17 -7.87 7.14
N GLY A 131 16.38 -7.89 7.70
CA GLY A 131 17.49 -8.70 7.21
C GLY A 131 18.01 -8.28 5.84
N VAL A 132 18.00 -6.98 5.52
CA VAL A 132 18.51 -6.42 4.26
C VAL A 132 19.62 -5.38 4.46
N ALA A 133 20.16 -5.25 5.68
CA ALA A 133 21.21 -4.27 5.99
C ALA A 133 22.47 -4.46 5.15
N SER A 134 22.90 -5.71 4.94
CA SER A 134 24.10 -6.04 4.16
C SER A 134 24.04 -5.66 2.69
N ILE A 135 22.82 -5.50 2.14
CA ILE A 135 22.61 -5.19 0.72
C ILE A 135 22.19 -3.74 0.46
N LEU A 136 22.19 -2.88 1.48
CA LEU A 136 21.77 -1.47 1.31
C LEU A 136 22.56 -0.72 0.23
N ASN A 137 23.82 -1.06 0.03
CA ASN A 137 24.69 -0.45 -0.98
C ASN A 137 24.65 -1.19 -2.33
N GLN A 138 23.87 -2.27 -2.46
CA GLN A 138 23.71 -3.02 -3.69
C GLN A 138 22.61 -2.38 -4.55
N LYS A 139 22.81 -2.36 -5.88
CA LYS A 139 21.78 -1.90 -6.81
C LYS A 139 20.53 -2.79 -6.70
N ALA A 140 19.34 -2.18 -6.76
CA ALA A 140 18.08 -2.91 -6.66
C ALA A 140 17.93 -3.99 -7.73
N SER A 141 18.48 -3.79 -8.93
CA SER A 141 18.50 -4.79 -10.01
C SER A 141 19.30 -6.06 -9.69
N LEU A 142 20.17 -6.03 -8.69
CA LEU A 142 20.99 -7.17 -8.26
C LEU A 142 20.42 -7.86 -7.02
N CYS A 143 19.37 -7.30 -6.41
CA CYS A 143 18.69 -7.89 -5.28
C CYS A 143 17.69 -8.96 -5.75
N SER A 144 17.53 -10.04 -4.98
CA SER A 144 16.46 -10.99 -5.18
C SER A 144 15.08 -10.32 -5.04
N TYR A 145 14.03 -10.92 -5.59
CA TYR A 145 12.70 -10.30 -5.54
C TYR A 145 12.19 -10.13 -4.09
N GLY A 146 12.43 -11.11 -3.21
CA GLY A 146 12.11 -10.99 -1.80
C GLY A 146 12.90 -9.89 -1.06
N GLU A 147 14.15 -9.64 -1.43
CA GLU A 147 14.91 -8.49 -0.93
C GLU A 147 14.33 -7.18 -1.44
N GLN A 148 13.97 -7.12 -2.73
CA GLN A 148 13.30 -5.97 -3.32
C GLN A 148 11.95 -5.67 -2.64
N GLN A 149 11.18 -6.69 -2.28
CA GLN A 149 9.93 -6.51 -1.51
C GLN A 149 10.20 -5.88 -0.15
N ARG A 150 11.18 -6.39 0.61
CA ARG A 150 11.54 -5.80 1.91
C ARG A 150 12.05 -4.36 1.78
N ILE A 151 12.84 -4.06 0.75
CA ILE A 151 13.28 -2.69 0.43
C ILE A 151 12.07 -1.79 0.13
N ALA A 152 11.10 -2.25 -0.67
CA ALA A 152 9.89 -1.48 -0.99
C ALA A 152 9.01 -1.24 0.25
N ILE A 153 8.94 -2.21 1.17
CA ILE A 153 8.26 -2.04 2.47
C ILE A 153 8.95 -0.93 3.28
N ILE A 154 10.26 -1.00 3.49
CA ILE A 154 11.00 0.05 4.22
C ILE A 154 10.78 1.41 3.56
N ARG A 155 10.90 1.51 2.23
CA ARG A 155 10.67 2.74 1.49
C ARG A 155 9.29 3.34 1.79
N SER A 156 8.25 2.51 1.85
CA SER A 156 6.89 2.96 2.14
C SER A 156 6.72 3.48 3.57
N LEU A 157 7.50 2.96 4.52
CA LEU A 157 7.45 3.35 5.92
C LEU A 157 8.26 4.62 6.22
N MET A 158 9.18 5.03 5.33
CA MET A 158 10.01 6.23 5.54
C MET A 158 9.29 7.54 5.29
N GLN A 159 8.17 7.55 4.58
CA GLN A 159 7.36 8.76 4.37
C GLN A 159 6.26 8.90 5.45
N PRO A 160 5.74 10.11 5.69
CA PRO A 160 4.55 10.28 6.52
C PRO A 160 3.32 9.66 5.85
N PHE A 161 2.43 9.04 6.63
CA PHE A 161 1.15 8.56 6.13
C PHE A 161 0.07 8.48 7.23
N ASN A 162 -1.19 8.58 6.80
CA ASN A 162 -2.38 8.24 7.59
C ASN A 162 -3.01 6.93 7.10
N TRP A 163 -2.67 6.50 5.87
CA TRP A 163 -3.05 5.21 5.31
C TRP A 163 -1.87 4.58 4.59
N LEU A 164 -1.64 3.31 4.91
CA LEU A 164 -0.69 2.46 4.21
C LEU A 164 -1.49 1.45 3.37
N ILE A 165 -1.19 1.39 2.07
CA ILE A 165 -1.85 0.51 1.11
C ILE A 165 -0.80 -0.44 0.55
N MET A 166 -1.08 -1.74 0.57
CA MET A 166 -0.15 -2.74 0.06
C MET A 166 -0.87 -3.74 -0.86
N ASP A 167 -0.33 -3.90 -2.06
CA ASP A 167 -0.85 -4.81 -3.08
C ASP A 167 0.07 -6.03 -3.19
N GLU A 168 -0.35 -7.16 -2.63
CA GLU A 168 0.37 -8.44 -2.56
C GLU A 168 1.83 -8.33 -2.06
N PRO A 169 2.08 -7.69 -0.90
CA PRO A 169 3.44 -7.32 -0.47
C PRO A 169 4.31 -8.50 -0.05
N PHE A 170 3.71 -9.68 0.17
CA PHE A 170 4.39 -10.83 0.75
C PHE A 170 4.58 -12.01 -0.20
N SER A 171 4.18 -11.87 -1.47
CA SER A 171 4.08 -12.97 -2.45
C SER A 171 5.38 -13.78 -2.68
N HIS A 172 6.55 -13.22 -2.36
CA HIS A 172 7.85 -13.87 -2.54
C HIS A 172 8.67 -13.90 -1.25
N LEU A 173 8.02 -13.79 -0.09
CA LEU A 173 8.66 -13.89 1.21
C LEU A 173 8.37 -15.25 1.84
N ASP A 174 9.36 -15.82 2.52
CA ASP A 174 9.14 -16.94 3.42
C ASP A 174 8.45 -16.47 4.71
N LYS A 175 7.92 -17.43 5.47
CA LYS A 175 7.15 -17.15 6.69
C LYS A 175 7.91 -16.26 7.69
N ASN A 176 9.19 -16.52 7.93
CA ASN A 176 9.99 -15.73 8.89
C ASN A 176 10.13 -14.28 8.45
N ASN A 177 10.34 -14.05 7.14
CA ASN A 177 10.41 -12.69 6.58
C ASN A 177 9.05 -12.00 6.57
N ILE A 178 7.95 -12.73 6.36
CA ILE A 178 6.59 -12.21 6.50
C ILE A 178 6.34 -11.76 7.94
N ASP A 179 6.62 -12.60 8.93
CA ASP A 179 6.40 -12.30 10.34
C ASP A 179 7.16 -11.04 10.78
N LYS A 180 8.43 -10.88 10.35
CA LYS A 180 9.21 -9.68 10.60
C LYS A 180 8.63 -8.44 9.94
N ALA A 181 8.23 -8.56 8.67
CA ALA A 181 7.65 -7.46 7.92
C ALA A 181 6.30 -7.03 8.50
N ALA A 182 5.44 -7.98 8.85
CA ALA A 182 4.15 -7.71 9.47
C ALA A 182 4.29 -7.01 10.82
N ALA A 183 5.21 -7.49 11.68
CA ALA A 183 5.49 -6.86 12.96
C ALA A 183 5.96 -5.40 12.81
N LEU A 184 6.86 -5.12 11.86
CA LEU A 184 7.32 -3.77 11.59
C LEU A 184 6.20 -2.87 11.06
N ILE A 185 5.41 -3.35 10.08
CA ILE A 185 4.26 -2.63 9.50
C ILE A 185 3.24 -2.30 10.58
N GLU A 186 2.87 -3.29 11.41
CA GLU A 186 1.88 -3.10 12.47
C GLU A 186 2.35 -2.06 13.50
N ALA A 187 3.62 -2.14 13.93
CA ALA A 187 4.22 -1.17 14.85
C ALA A 187 4.18 0.26 14.28
N GLU A 188 4.53 0.43 13.01
CA GLU A 188 4.54 1.73 12.33
C GLU A 188 3.12 2.29 12.12
N CYS A 189 2.15 1.46 11.77
CA CYS A 189 0.76 1.88 11.66
C CYS A 189 0.18 2.29 13.02
N LYS A 190 0.42 1.52 14.08
CA LYS A 190 0.00 1.84 15.45
C LYS A 190 0.62 3.14 15.95
N LYS A 191 1.92 3.34 15.78
CA LYS A 191 2.65 4.55 16.16
C LYS A 191 2.06 5.81 15.55
N ARG A 192 1.54 5.72 14.31
CA ARG A 192 0.97 6.84 13.55
C ARG A 192 -0.55 6.95 13.68
N ASN A 193 -1.21 6.03 14.37
CA ASN A 193 -2.66 5.87 14.34
C ASN A 193 -3.19 5.81 12.91
N ALA A 194 -2.51 5.07 12.03
CA ALA A 194 -2.79 4.99 10.61
C ALA A 194 -3.68 3.79 10.29
N GLY A 195 -4.55 3.95 9.27
CA GLY A 195 -5.27 2.83 8.66
C GLY A 195 -4.35 2.03 7.74
N PHE A 196 -4.72 0.77 7.54
CA PHE A 196 -3.98 -0.18 6.71
C PHE A 196 -4.91 -0.94 5.77
N ILE A 197 -4.53 -1.05 4.50
CA ILE A 197 -5.22 -1.87 3.50
C ILE A 197 -4.22 -2.85 2.92
N LEU A 198 -4.50 -4.13 3.04
CA LEU A 198 -3.76 -5.21 2.40
C LEU A 198 -4.66 -5.91 1.38
N THR A 199 -4.22 -5.98 0.12
CA THR A 199 -4.83 -6.85 -0.88
C THR A 199 -3.99 -8.10 -1.08
N ASP A 200 -4.63 -9.28 -1.12
CA ASP A 200 -3.93 -10.55 -1.32
C ASP A 200 -4.82 -11.61 -1.99
N LEU A 201 -4.22 -12.74 -2.37
CA LEU A 201 -4.90 -13.87 -2.98
C LEU A 201 -5.60 -14.75 -1.93
N GLU A 202 -4.98 -14.90 -0.76
CA GLU A 202 -5.39 -15.84 0.29
C GLU A 202 -5.70 -15.14 1.61
N ASP A 203 -6.33 -15.87 2.50
CA ASP A 203 -6.48 -15.46 3.89
C ASP A 203 -5.14 -15.58 4.60
N ASP A 204 -4.91 -14.68 5.54
CA ASP A 204 -3.78 -14.73 6.45
C ASP A 204 -4.19 -14.24 7.85
N ASP A 205 -3.33 -14.49 8.82
CA ASP A 205 -3.45 -14.05 10.21
C ASP A 205 -2.30 -13.13 10.65
N HIS A 206 -1.62 -12.52 9.68
CA HIS A 206 -0.44 -11.70 9.95
C HIS A 206 -0.75 -10.43 10.75
N PHE A 207 -2.01 -9.94 10.67
CA PHE A 207 -2.47 -8.75 11.37
C PHE A 207 -3.82 -8.98 12.06
N ASN A 208 -4.09 -8.21 13.10
CA ASN A 208 -5.43 -8.14 13.71
C ASN A 208 -6.35 -7.28 12.83
N TYR A 209 -6.86 -7.83 11.76
CA TYR A 209 -7.75 -7.13 10.84
C TYR A 209 -9.08 -6.77 11.51
N THR A 210 -9.51 -5.53 11.32
CA THR A 210 -10.82 -5.04 11.77
C THR A 210 -11.92 -5.34 10.76
N LYS A 211 -11.56 -5.53 9.48
CA LYS A 211 -12.49 -5.84 8.39
C LYS A 211 -11.87 -6.81 7.40
N PHE A 212 -12.67 -7.78 6.98
CA PHE A 212 -12.35 -8.71 5.89
C PHE A 212 -13.36 -8.51 4.77
N LEU A 213 -12.89 -8.27 3.55
CA LEU A 213 -13.71 -8.00 2.38
C LEU A 213 -13.25 -8.86 1.20
N ASN A 214 -14.21 -9.30 0.41
CA ASN A 214 -13.98 -10.04 -0.83
C ASN A 214 -14.28 -9.16 -2.04
N LEU A 215 -13.43 -9.26 -3.07
CA LEU A 215 -13.61 -8.59 -4.36
C LEU A 215 -14.26 -9.53 -5.37
#